data_3f40f90eb9d0ac103eb3a657fbfbd65f
#
_entry.id   3f40f90eb9d0ac103eb3a657fbfbd65f
#
_cell.length_a   1.000
_cell.length_b   1.000
_cell.length_c   1.000
_cell.angle_alpha   90.00
_cell.angle_beta   90.00
_cell.angle_gamma   90.00
#
_symmetry.space_group_name_H-M   'P 1'
#
loop_
_entity.id
_entity.type
_entity.pdbx_description
1 polymer ?
#
loop_
_entity_poly.entity_id
_entity_poly.type
_entity_poly.pdbx_seq_one_letter_code
_entity_poly.pdbx_strand_id
1 'polypeptide(L)'
;MDTQNTPVHFNLWHRDFWRLCFANLFLMTSIYMLLLSIPYFMAKEGYSVTQIGVVYAAYGLGIFLLGGFCSYLVQRYRRNRVCQISILGVAVSLVVLYYLETFWNIKVGFEMLVVMRLIQGAFLGLAEMSLASTLIIDTCESFQRTEANYITSWFARFSIAVGPLLSLLVYNVFSMKVVFPVASVLALVALVLVSRVKFPFKAPSENVSLISSDRFFLPQGFPLFVNIVCIMVIPGFYLSLPHTLTIYAKFFCGLFLALV
;
A
#
# COMPACT_ATOMS: atom_id res chain seq x y z
N MET A 1 0.39 -40.51 -4.95
CA MET A 1 1.66 -39.98 -5.46
C MET A 1 1.48 -39.73 -6.93
N ASP A 2 0.91 -38.66 -7.34
CA ASP A 2 1.16 -38.14 -8.69
C ASP A 2 0.46 -36.81 -8.78
N THR A 3 1.21 -36.00 -8.31
CA THR A 3 1.28 -34.60 -8.37
C THR A 3 1.68 -34.19 -9.78
N GLN A 4 0.96 -33.21 -10.27
CA GLN A 4 1.55 -32.17 -11.08
C GLN A 4 1.64 -32.45 -12.58
N ASN A 5 0.48 -32.42 -13.16
CA ASN A 5 0.39 -31.82 -14.49
C ASN A 5 -0.30 -30.44 -14.39
N THR A 6 0.20 -29.56 -13.57
CA THR A 6 -0.01 -28.13 -13.78
C THR A 6 0.96 -27.72 -14.88
N PRO A 7 0.51 -27.05 -15.95
CA PRO A 7 1.41 -26.58 -16.99
C PRO A 7 2.44 -25.65 -16.32
N VAL A 8 3.67 -26.11 -16.30
CA VAL A 8 4.81 -25.34 -15.79
C VAL A 8 5.01 -24.18 -16.75
N HIS A 9 4.60 -23.00 -16.33
CA HIS A 9 4.90 -21.79 -17.09
C HIS A 9 6.39 -21.49 -16.94
N PHE A 10 7.22 -22.01 -17.84
CA PHE A 10 8.65 -21.74 -17.89
C PHE A 10 9.00 -20.27 -18.12
N ASN A 11 8.02 -19.45 -18.46
CA ASN A 11 8.21 -18.02 -18.71
C ASN A 11 7.59 -17.19 -17.58
N LEU A 12 8.42 -16.42 -16.85
CA LEU A 12 8.00 -15.50 -15.81
C LEU A 12 6.96 -14.48 -16.34
N TRP A 13 7.09 -14.09 -17.61
CA TRP A 13 6.31 -13.04 -18.26
C TRP A 13 4.92 -13.49 -18.72
N HIS A 14 4.21 -14.29 -17.94
CA HIS A 14 2.84 -14.68 -18.25
C HIS A 14 1.81 -13.63 -17.86
N ARG A 15 0.62 -13.68 -18.47
CA ARG A 15 -0.43 -12.64 -18.31
C ARG A 15 -0.83 -12.39 -16.85
N ASP A 16 -0.85 -13.42 -16.01
CA ASP A 16 -1.28 -13.31 -14.63
C ASP A 16 -0.23 -12.64 -13.74
N PHE A 17 1.06 -12.87 -14.01
CA PHE A 17 2.15 -12.15 -13.37
C PHE A 17 2.08 -10.64 -13.67
N TRP A 18 1.90 -10.26 -14.94
CA TRP A 18 1.73 -8.86 -15.31
C TRP A 18 0.51 -8.21 -14.66
N ARG A 19 -0.63 -8.90 -14.59
CA ARG A 19 -1.82 -8.41 -13.90
C ARG A 19 -1.55 -8.10 -12.44
N LEU A 20 -0.79 -8.96 -11.76
CA LEU A 20 -0.41 -8.75 -10.36
C LEU A 20 0.57 -7.59 -10.19
N CYS A 21 1.55 -7.45 -11.09
CA CYS A 21 2.47 -6.31 -11.08
C CYS A 21 1.73 -4.97 -11.25
N PHE A 22 0.80 -4.91 -12.22
CA PHE A 22 -0.03 -3.71 -12.40
C PHE A 22 -1.01 -3.49 -11.25
N ALA A 23 -1.57 -4.56 -10.66
CA ALA A 23 -2.40 -4.43 -9.48
C ALA A 23 -1.61 -3.82 -8.31
N ASN A 24 -0.37 -4.26 -8.10
CA ASN A 24 0.54 -3.69 -7.10
C ASN A 24 0.86 -2.22 -7.42
N LEU A 25 1.15 -1.89 -8.68
CA LEU A 25 1.37 -0.52 -9.12
C LEU A 25 0.18 0.39 -8.78
N PHE A 26 -1.03 0.02 -9.18
CA PHE A 26 -2.22 0.84 -8.95
C PHE A 26 -2.57 0.96 -7.46
N LEU A 27 -2.46 -0.13 -6.70
CA LEU A 27 -2.69 -0.10 -5.26
C LEU A 27 -1.70 0.85 -4.56
N MET A 28 -0.41 0.71 -4.84
CA MET A 28 0.62 1.55 -4.25
C MET A 28 0.49 3.00 -4.69
N THR A 29 0.21 3.26 -5.97
CA THR A 29 -0.03 4.62 -6.48
C THR A 29 -1.19 5.27 -5.75
N SER A 30 -2.30 4.56 -5.50
CA SER A 30 -3.45 5.10 -4.78
C SER A 30 -3.08 5.60 -3.38
N ILE A 31 -2.20 4.90 -2.70
CA ILE A 31 -1.73 5.27 -1.35
C ILE A 31 -0.70 6.39 -1.39
N TYR A 32 0.26 6.33 -2.32
CA TYR A 32 1.28 7.37 -2.43
C TYR A 32 0.72 8.71 -2.91
N MET A 33 -0.44 8.74 -3.59
CA MET A 33 -1.19 9.98 -3.83
C MET A 33 -1.51 10.71 -2.52
N LEU A 34 -1.83 9.99 -1.47
CA LEU A 34 -2.20 10.57 -0.17
C LEU A 34 -0.99 11.04 0.64
N LEU A 35 0.21 10.54 0.32
CA LEU A 35 1.43 10.87 1.04
C LEU A 35 1.72 12.38 1.03
N LEU A 36 1.47 13.04 -0.09
CA LEU A 36 1.67 14.48 -0.25
C LEU A 36 0.41 15.28 0.05
N SER A 37 -0.76 14.75 -0.30
CA SER A 37 -2.03 15.48 -0.22
C SER A 37 -2.48 15.74 1.20
N ILE A 38 -2.36 14.75 2.09
CA ILE A 38 -2.84 14.86 3.47
C ILE A 38 -2.03 15.88 4.28
N PRO A 39 -0.67 15.89 4.29
CA PRO A 39 0.08 16.91 5.00
C PRO A 39 -0.21 18.31 4.48
N TYR A 40 -0.33 18.45 3.16
CA TYR A 40 -0.64 19.74 2.54
C TYR A 40 -2.04 20.25 2.98
N PHE A 41 -3.04 19.37 2.95
CA PHE A 41 -4.39 19.67 3.42
C PHE A 41 -4.39 20.06 4.90
N MET A 42 -3.77 19.25 5.75
CA MET A 42 -3.71 19.51 7.19
C MET A 42 -2.98 20.82 7.51
N ALA A 43 -1.88 21.11 6.83
CA ALA A 43 -1.14 22.36 7.00
C ALA A 43 -1.99 23.58 6.59
N LYS A 44 -2.77 23.46 5.51
CA LYS A 44 -3.69 24.51 5.05
C LYS A 44 -4.83 24.77 6.04
N GLU A 45 -5.33 23.74 6.72
CA GLU A 45 -6.36 23.84 7.77
C GLU A 45 -5.78 24.30 9.12
N GLY A 46 -4.47 24.56 9.22
CA GLY A 46 -3.82 25.08 10.42
C GLY A 46 -3.41 24.03 11.45
N TYR A 47 -3.37 22.75 11.09
CA TYR A 47 -2.86 21.70 11.99
C TYR A 47 -1.36 21.83 12.23
N SER A 48 -0.92 21.52 13.43
CA SER A 48 0.51 21.53 13.78
C SER A 48 1.27 20.37 13.12
N VAL A 49 2.58 20.53 12.96
CA VAL A 49 3.47 19.48 12.43
C VAL A 49 3.37 18.20 13.25
N THR A 50 3.22 18.33 14.59
CA THR A 50 3.05 17.17 15.49
C THR A 50 1.77 16.41 15.18
N GLN A 51 0.65 17.10 14.94
CA GLN A 51 -0.61 16.48 14.59
C GLN A 51 -0.52 15.73 13.24
N ILE A 52 0.16 16.32 12.25
CA ILE A 52 0.42 15.65 10.98
C ILE A 52 1.26 14.37 11.23
N GLY A 53 2.28 14.46 12.06
CA GLY A 53 3.11 13.30 12.45
C GLY A 53 2.30 12.18 13.11
N VAL A 54 1.35 12.52 14.00
CA VAL A 54 0.47 11.53 14.65
C VAL A 54 -0.41 10.79 13.63
N VAL A 55 -0.95 11.48 12.64
CA VAL A 55 -1.77 10.88 11.57
C VAL A 55 -0.96 9.86 10.74
N TYR A 56 0.31 10.17 10.46
CA TYR A 56 1.21 9.22 9.79
C TYR A 56 1.66 8.07 10.68
N ALA A 57 1.91 8.34 11.96
CA ALA A 57 2.22 7.31 12.94
C ALA A 57 1.07 6.31 13.11
N ALA A 58 -0.17 6.80 13.15
CA ALA A 58 -1.36 5.95 13.19
C ALA A 58 -1.47 5.05 11.95
N TYR A 59 -1.19 5.59 10.77
CA TYR A 59 -1.15 4.81 9.54
C TYR A 59 -0.08 3.70 9.60
N GLY A 60 1.15 4.03 10.01
CA GLY A 60 2.23 3.06 10.18
C GLY A 60 1.91 1.99 11.24
N LEU A 61 1.29 2.40 12.34
CA LEU A 61 0.81 1.49 13.37
C LEU A 61 -0.24 0.51 12.83
N GLY A 62 -1.16 0.97 12.00
CA GLY A 62 -2.14 0.13 11.33
C GLY A 62 -1.49 -0.95 10.46
N ILE A 63 -0.50 -0.58 9.63
CA ILE A 63 0.27 -1.53 8.81
C ILE A 63 0.95 -2.58 9.70
N PHE A 64 1.61 -2.15 10.77
CA PHE A 64 2.32 -3.03 11.68
C PHE A 64 1.37 -4.02 12.36
N LEU A 65 0.25 -3.55 12.90
CA LEU A 65 -0.69 -4.39 13.65
C LEU A 65 -1.30 -5.50 12.80
N LEU A 66 -1.91 -5.19 11.66
CA LEU A 66 -2.54 -6.21 10.82
C LEU A 66 -1.57 -6.90 9.86
N GLY A 67 -0.48 -6.25 9.46
CA GLY A 67 0.59 -6.89 8.69
C GLY A 67 1.18 -8.10 9.39
N GLY A 68 1.39 -8.03 10.71
CA GLY A 68 1.85 -9.15 11.52
C GLY A 68 0.90 -10.36 11.53
N PHE A 69 -0.41 -10.13 11.37
CA PHE A 69 -1.40 -11.21 11.28
C PHE A 69 -1.63 -11.74 9.85
N CYS A 70 -1.01 -11.12 8.84
CA CYS A 70 -1.19 -11.52 7.45
C CYS A 70 -0.89 -13.00 7.22
N SER A 71 0.22 -13.50 7.80
CA SER A 71 0.61 -14.91 7.68
C SER A 71 -0.47 -15.86 8.20
N TYR A 72 -1.08 -15.54 9.35
CA TYR A 72 -2.19 -16.31 9.90
C TYR A 72 -3.41 -16.28 8.99
N LEU A 73 -3.83 -15.08 8.57
CA LEU A 73 -5.04 -14.90 7.74
C LEU A 73 -4.90 -15.58 6.39
N VAL A 74 -3.72 -15.48 5.76
CA VAL A 74 -3.42 -16.09 4.47
C VAL A 74 -3.35 -17.62 4.54
N GLN A 75 -2.91 -18.19 5.67
CA GLN A 75 -2.88 -19.63 5.87
C GLN A 75 -4.25 -20.21 6.29
N ARG A 76 -5.00 -19.47 7.10
CA ARG A 76 -6.31 -19.89 7.61
C ARG A 76 -7.43 -19.73 6.58
N TYR A 77 -7.34 -18.68 5.76
CA TYR A 77 -8.33 -18.36 4.73
C TYR A 77 -7.71 -18.48 3.33
N ARG A 78 -8.54 -18.39 2.31
CA ARG A 78 -8.05 -18.37 0.92
C ARG A 78 -7.26 -17.07 0.66
N ARG A 79 -6.01 -17.20 0.27
CA ARG A 79 -5.07 -16.10 0.01
C ARG A 79 -5.66 -15.00 -0.86
N ASN A 80 -6.30 -15.39 -1.98
CA ASN A 80 -6.93 -14.46 -2.90
C ASN A 80 -8.07 -13.66 -2.24
N ARG A 81 -8.90 -14.29 -1.39
CA ARG A 81 -9.97 -13.59 -0.67
C ARG A 81 -9.43 -12.60 0.34
N VAL A 82 -8.38 -12.95 1.07
CA VAL A 82 -7.74 -12.02 2.01
C VAL A 82 -7.22 -10.79 1.29
N CYS A 83 -6.54 -10.97 0.16
CA CYS A 83 -6.05 -9.86 -0.66
C CYS A 83 -7.20 -8.98 -1.20
N GLN A 84 -8.24 -9.59 -1.77
CA GLN A 84 -9.38 -8.85 -2.32
C GLN A 84 -10.14 -8.06 -1.25
N ILE A 85 -10.41 -8.66 -0.09
CA ILE A 85 -11.08 -7.98 1.03
C ILE A 85 -10.22 -6.82 1.54
N SER A 86 -8.91 -7.00 1.62
CA SER A 86 -7.99 -5.96 2.07
C SER A 86 -7.93 -4.78 1.10
N ILE A 87 -7.83 -5.03 -0.20
CA ILE A 87 -7.87 -3.97 -1.23
C ILE A 87 -9.22 -3.24 -1.21
N LEU A 88 -10.32 -3.99 -1.07
CA LEU A 88 -11.65 -3.40 -0.92
C LEU A 88 -11.74 -2.51 0.32
N GLY A 89 -11.17 -2.95 1.45
CA GLY A 89 -11.11 -2.16 2.68
C GLY A 89 -10.36 -0.83 2.49
N VAL A 90 -9.25 -0.85 1.75
CA VAL A 90 -8.53 0.38 1.36
C VAL A 90 -9.43 1.29 0.52
N ALA A 91 -10.08 0.77 -0.52
CA ALA A 91 -10.94 1.56 -1.39
C ALA A 91 -12.14 2.17 -0.62
N VAL A 92 -12.80 1.37 0.23
CA VAL A 92 -13.93 1.82 1.05
C VAL A 92 -13.51 2.91 2.03
N SER A 93 -12.35 2.78 2.69
CA SER A 93 -11.86 3.81 3.62
C SER A 93 -11.65 5.17 2.93
N LEU A 94 -11.20 5.17 1.67
CA LEU A 94 -11.06 6.38 0.86
C LEU A 94 -12.40 7.00 0.47
N VAL A 95 -13.36 6.16 0.09
CA VAL A 95 -14.72 6.61 -0.23
C VAL A 95 -15.40 7.20 1.01
N VAL A 96 -15.25 6.57 2.17
CA VAL A 96 -15.83 7.07 3.42
C VAL A 96 -15.26 8.45 3.75
N LEU A 97 -13.95 8.67 3.65
CA LEU A 97 -13.34 9.98 3.86
C LEU A 97 -13.92 11.04 2.91
N TYR A 98 -14.08 10.70 1.64
CA TYR A 98 -14.69 11.62 0.65
C TYR A 98 -16.13 11.99 1.00
N TYR A 99 -16.96 11.00 1.36
CA TYR A 99 -18.36 11.23 1.69
C TYR A 99 -18.54 12.07 2.96
N LEU A 100 -17.76 11.81 3.98
CA LEU A 100 -17.81 12.55 5.24
C LEU A 100 -17.51 14.04 5.02
N GLU A 101 -16.53 14.35 4.21
CA GLU A 101 -16.15 15.73 3.92
C GLU A 101 -17.15 16.43 2.98
N THR A 102 -17.71 15.71 2.00
CA THR A 102 -18.51 16.32 0.92
C THR A 102 -19.99 16.43 1.26
N PHE A 103 -20.60 15.38 1.82
CA PHE A 103 -22.05 15.31 1.99
C PHE A 103 -22.52 15.72 3.37
N TRP A 104 -21.73 15.43 4.42
CA TRP A 104 -22.17 15.76 5.78
C TRP A 104 -21.60 17.07 6.28
N ASN A 105 -20.79 17.78 5.50
CA ASN A 105 -20.14 19.04 5.92
C ASN A 105 -19.44 18.90 7.30
N ILE A 106 -19.21 17.68 7.73
CA ILE A 106 -18.45 17.40 8.94
C ILE A 106 -17.00 17.69 8.57
N LYS A 107 -16.48 18.80 9.09
CA LYS A 107 -15.02 18.99 9.06
C LYS A 107 -14.42 17.73 9.63
N VAL A 108 -13.69 16.98 8.80
CA VAL A 108 -13.01 15.76 9.23
C VAL A 108 -12.04 16.17 10.33
N GLY A 109 -12.48 16.01 11.58
CA GLY A 109 -11.70 16.38 12.74
C GLY A 109 -10.41 15.55 12.81
N PHE A 110 -9.42 16.06 13.51
CA PHE A 110 -8.13 15.40 13.71
C PHE A 110 -8.28 13.94 14.16
N GLU A 111 -9.12 13.69 15.16
CA GLU A 111 -9.35 12.34 15.70
C GLU A 111 -9.86 11.36 14.64
N MET A 112 -10.75 11.82 13.79
CA MET A 112 -11.31 11.01 12.72
C MET A 112 -10.28 10.69 11.65
N LEU A 113 -9.41 11.65 11.31
CA LEU A 113 -8.28 11.40 10.39
C LEU A 113 -7.35 10.35 10.97
N VAL A 114 -7.03 10.40 12.26
CA VAL A 114 -6.19 9.41 12.94
C VAL A 114 -6.81 8.01 12.86
N VAL A 115 -8.09 7.88 13.21
CA VAL A 115 -8.79 6.57 13.16
C VAL A 115 -8.87 6.03 11.74
N MET A 116 -9.24 6.86 10.77
CA MET A 116 -9.33 6.45 9.37
C MET A 116 -7.97 6.05 8.80
N ARG A 117 -6.91 6.74 9.17
CA ARG A 117 -5.56 6.39 8.78
C ARG A 117 -5.08 5.08 9.39
N LEU A 118 -5.43 4.83 10.66
CA LEU A 118 -5.15 3.54 11.31
C LEU A 118 -5.83 2.39 10.55
N ILE A 119 -7.12 2.53 10.25
CA ILE A 119 -7.91 1.53 9.52
C ILE A 119 -7.34 1.32 8.11
N GLN A 120 -7.03 2.39 7.39
CA GLN A 120 -6.45 2.33 6.05
C GLN A 120 -5.09 1.64 6.06
N GLY A 121 -4.22 1.98 7.02
CA GLY A 121 -2.93 1.32 7.21
C GLY A 121 -3.07 -0.17 7.48
N ALA A 122 -4.03 -0.55 8.32
CA ALA A 122 -4.32 -1.94 8.64
C ALA A 122 -4.71 -2.75 7.40
N PHE A 123 -5.64 -2.26 6.60
CA PHE A 123 -6.03 -2.92 5.34
C PHE A 123 -4.89 -2.91 4.30
N LEU A 124 -4.11 -1.84 4.23
CA LEU A 124 -2.97 -1.81 3.32
C LEU A 124 -1.90 -2.82 3.69
N GLY A 125 -1.55 -2.95 4.97
CA GLY A 125 -0.56 -3.93 5.42
C GLY A 125 -0.95 -5.35 5.01
N LEU A 126 -2.24 -5.70 5.15
CA LEU A 126 -2.76 -6.99 4.68
C LEU A 126 -2.74 -7.10 3.15
N ALA A 127 -3.13 -6.04 2.42
CA ALA A 127 -3.18 -6.05 0.97
C ALA A 127 -1.77 -6.20 0.35
N GLU A 128 -0.82 -5.41 0.81
CA GLU A 128 0.56 -5.44 0.33
C GLU A 128 1.23 -6.79 0.61
N MET A 129 1.16 -7.26 1.86
CA MET A 129 1.76 -8.54 2.23
C MET A 129 1.11 -9.71 1.49
N SER A 130 -0.22 -9.74 1.36
CA SER A 130 -0.90 -10.81 0.63
C SER A 130 -0.63 -10.76 -0.88
N LEU A 131 -0.52 -9.57 -1.47
CA LEU A 131 -0.26 -9.42 -2.89
C LEU A 131 1.20 -9.75 -3.23
N ALA A 132 2.15 -9.07 -2.61
CA ALA A 132 3.56 -9.20 -2.92
C ALA A 132 4.16 -10.52 -2.43
N SER A 133 3.93 -10.88 -1.15
CA SER A 133 4.60 -12.04 -0.54
C SER A 133 3.94 -13.37 -0.85
N THR A 134 2.67 -13.38 -1.27
CA THR A 134 1.96 -14.64 -1.50
C THR A 134 1.51 -14.82 -2.93
N LEU A 135 0.69 -13.90 -3.46
CA LEU A 135 0.10 -14.10 -4.77
C LEU A 135 1.13 -14.05 -5.90
N ILE A 136 2.05 -13.09 -5.85
CA ILE A 136 3.10 -12.96 -6.86
C ILE A 136 4.04 -14.16 -6.81
N ILE A 137 4.44 -14.57 -5.60
CA ILE A 137 5.33 -15.73 -5.40
C ILE A 137 4.64 -17.03 -5.82
N ASP A 138 3.33 -17.17 -5.59
CA ASP A 138 2.58 -18.38 -5.98
C ASP A 138 2.39 -18.51 -7.52
N THR A 139 2.56 -17.43 -8.28
CA THR A 139 2.53 -17.46 -9.75
C THR A 139 3.88 -17.77 -10.37
N CYS A 140 4.95 -17.80 -9.58
CA CYS A 140 6.32 -18.00 -10.05
C CYS A 140 6.90 -19.32 -9.53
N GLU A 141 7.80 -19.92 -10.30
CA GLU A 141 8.57 -21.06 -9.83
C GLU A 141 9.65 -20.67 -8.83
N SER A 142 10.12 -21.62 -8.05
CA SER A 142 11.07 -21.37 -6.94
C SER A 142 12.35 -20.67 -7.39
N PHE A 143 12.88 -21.00 -8.56
CA PHE A 143 14.09 -20.39 -9.10
C PHE A 143 13.87 -18.97 -9.68
N GLN A 144 12.61 -18.61 -10.03
CA GLN A 144 12.26 -17.28 -10.56
C GLN A 144 11.83 -16.29 -9.49
N ARG A 145 11.69 -16.70 -8.24
CA ARG A 145 11.17 -15.84 -7.14
C ARG A 145 12.00 -14.59 -6.90
N THR A 146 13.31 -14.69 -7.03
CA THR A 146 14.21 -13.53 -6.84
C THR A 146 13.98 -12.49 -7.93
N GLU A 147 13.87 -12.92 -9.18
CA GLU A 147 13.58 -12.04 -10.31
C GLU A 147 12.19 -11.43 -10.21
N ALA A 148 11.18 -12.24 -9.86
CA ALA A 148 9.82 -11.77 -9.63
C ALA A 148 9.73 -10.69 -8.53
N ASN A 149 10.42 -10.89 -7.40
CA ASN A 149 10.50 -9.92 -6.33
C ASN A 149 11.21 -8.63 -6.77
N TYR A 150 12.27 -8.73 -7.56
CA TYR A 150 12.97 -7.57 -8.09
C TYR A 150 12.04 -6.73 -8.98
N ILE A 151 11.37 -7.37 -9.93
CA ILE A 151 10.42 -6.70 -10.84
C ILE A 151 9.28 -6.04 -10.06
N THR A 152 8.68 -6.77 -9.12
CA THR A 152 7.58 -6.26 -8.31
C THR A 152 7.99 -5.05 -7.46
N SER A 153 9.20 -5.10 -6.90
CA SER A 153 9.78 -4.00 -6.14
C SER A 153 10.01 -2.78 -7.03
N TRP A 154 10.33 -2.97 -8.29
CA TRP A 154 10.48 -1.90 -9.27
C TRP A 154 9.14 -1.17 -9.49
N PHE A 155 8.06 -1.93 -9.69
CA PHE A 155 6.71 -1.36 -9.81
C PHE A 155 6.29 -0.58 -8.55
N ALA A 156 6.58 -1.11 -7.36
CA ALA A 156 6.30 -0.43 -6.11
C ALA A 156 7.09 0.88 -5.96
N ARG A 157 8.37 0.91 -6.34
CA ARG A 157 9.20 2.13 -6.32
C ARG A 157 8.72 3.16 -7.34
N PHE A 158 8.31 2.73 -8.52
CA PHE A 158 7.74 3.61 -9.54
C PHE A 158 6.47 4.30 -9.03
N SER A 159 5.65 3.60 -8.24
CA SER A 159 4.46 4.18 -7.60
C SER A 159 4.79 5.32 -6.64
N ILE A 160 5.96 5.28 -5.97
CA ILE A 160 6.40 6.35 -5.06
C ILE A 160 6.62 7.67 -5.82
N ALA A 161 7.09 7.59 -7.07
CA ALA A 161 7.28 8.76 -7.90
C ALA A 161 5.97 9.23 -8.56
N VAL A 162 5.20 8.29 -9.11
CA VAL A 162 3.96 8.59 -9.86
C VAL A 162 2.83 9.05 -8.94
N GLY A 163 2.69 8.48 -7.73
CA GLY A 163 1.62 8.81 -6.80
C GLY A 163 1.53 10.29 -6.46
N PRO A 164 2.58 10.92 -5.91
CA PRO A 164 2.60 12.35 -5.61
C PRO A 164 2.38 13.24 -6.84
N LEU A 165 2.92 12.87 -8.01
CA LEU A 165 2.71 13.61 -9.25
C LEU A 165 1.24 13.60 -9.66
N LEU A 166 0.59 12.44 -9.66
CA LEU A 166 -0.85 12.34 -9.95
C LEU A 166 -1.67 13.13 -8.94
N SER A 167 -1.29 13.11 -7.66
CA SER A 167 -1.95 13.88 -6.63
C SER A 167 -1.89 15.38 -6.89
N LEU A 168 -0.71 15.90 -7.28
CA LEU A 168 -0.54 17.31 -7.62
C LEU A 168 -1.33 17.70 -8.87
N LEU A 169 -1.34 16.84 -9.90
CA LEU A 169 -2.12 17.07 -11.10
C LEU A 169 -3.62 17.16 -10.79
N VAL A 170 -4.15 16.20 -10.03
CA VAL A 170 -5.56 16.19 -9.63
C VAL A 170 -5.89 17.39 -8.76
N TYR A 171 -5.02 17.76 -7.83
CA TYR A 171 -5.20 18.92 -6.97
C TYR A 171 -5.25 20.23 -7.76
N ASN A 172 -4.35 20.42 -8.72
CA ASN A 172 -4.26 21.64 -9.51
C ASN A 172 -5.47 21.81 -10.47
N VAL A 173 -6.01 20.71 -10.99
CA VAL A 173 -7.11 20.75 -11.96
C VAL A 173 -8.48 20.83 -11.27
N PHE A 174 -8.65 20.12 -10.16
CA PHE A 174 -9.96 19.99 -9.50
C PHE A 174 -9.95 20.57 -8.09
N SER A 175 -9.64 19.75 -7.10
CA SER A 175 -9.53 20.14 -5.70
C SER A 175 -8.96 18.98 -4.88
N MET A 176 -8.61 19.25 -3.62
CA MET A 176 -8.15 18.22 -2.69
C MET A 176 -9.18 17.09 -2.51
N LYS A 177 -10.47 17.42 -2.46
CA LYS A 177 -11.55 16.44 -2.27
C LYS A 177 -11.56 15.36 -3.35
N VAL A 178 -11.21 15.71 -4.59
CA VAL A 178 -11.20 14.80 -5.74
C VAL A 178 -10.02 13.81 -5.69
N VAL A 179 -8.99 14.07 -4.92
CA VAL A 179 -7.86 13.14 -4.77
C VAL A 179 -8.30 11.81 -4.13
N PHE A 180 -9.20 11.85 -3.14
CA PHE A 180 -9.70 10.64 -2.48
C PHE A 180 -10.47 9.69 -3.42
N PRO A 181 -11.47 10.15 -4.19
CA PRO A 181 -12.16 9.28 -5.14
C PRO A 181 -11.25 8.77 -6.26
N VAL A 182 -10.31 9.58 -6.75
CA VAL A 182 -9.34 9.12 -7.76
C VAL A 182 -8.47 8.01 -7.20
N ALA A 183 -7.95 8.17 -5.99
CA ALA A 183 -7.18 7.12 -5.30
C ALA A 183 -8.03 5.86 -5.07
N SER A 184 -9.31 6.01 -4.70
CA SER A 184 -10.24 4.88 -4.55
C SER A 184 -10.47 4.14 -5.86
N VAL A 185 -10.64 4.86 -6.98
CA VAL A 185 -10.76 4.24 -8.32
C VAL A 185 -9.52 3.43 -8.67
N LEU A 186 -8.32 3.94 -8.41
CA LEU A 186 -7.08 3.19 -8.63
C LEU A 186 -7.04 1.90 -7.79
N ALA A 187 -7.44 1.96 -6.51
CA ALA A 187 -7.54 0.77 -5.67
C ALA A 187 -8.59 -0.23 -6.19
N LEU A 188 -9.72 0.24 -6.71
CA LEU A 188 -10.72 -0.63 -7.33
C LEU A 188 -10.21 -1.26 -8.65
N VAL A 189 -9.45 -0.55 -9.44
CA VAL A 189 -8.78 -1.12 -10.63
C VAL A 189 -7.83 -2.23 -10.21
N ALA A 190 -7.04 -2.03 -9.14
CA ALA A 190 -6.19 -3.08 -8.58
C ALA A 190 -7.00 -4.31 -8.14
N LEU A 191 -8.14 -4.10 -7.48
CA LEU A 191 -9.07 -5.17 -7.09
C LEU A 191 -9.56 -5.98 -8.29
N VAL A 192 -9.98 -5.30 -9.36
CA VAL A 192 -10.44 -5.95 -10.59
C VAL A 192 -9.32 -6.78 -11.23
N LEU A 193 -8.09 -6.27 -11.27
CA LEU A 193 -6.95 -6.99 -11.80
C LEU A 193 -6.66 -8.27 -10.99
N VAL A 194 -6.63 -8.18 -9.66
CA VAL A 194 -6.42 -9.34 -8.77
C VAL A 194 -7.56 -10.36 -8.91
N SER A 195 -8.81 -9.90 -9.05
CA SER A 195 -9.96 -10.79 -9.19
C SER A 195 -9.95 -11.62 -10.48
N ARG A 196 -9.27 -11.12 -11.51
CA ARG A 196 -9.14 -11.79 -12.82
C ARG A 196 -8.01 -12.82 -12.89
N VAL A 197 -7.19 -12.94 -11.86
CA VAL A 197 -6.09 -13.92 -11.81
C VAL A 197 -6.61 -15.22 -11.24
N LYS A 198 -6.30 -16.33 -11.91
CA LYS A 198 -6.63 -17.68 -11.45
C LYS A 198 -5.46 -18.23 -10.63
N PHE A 199 -5.67 -18.45 -9.35
CA PHE A 199 -4.67 -19.05 -8.48
C PHE A 199 -4.91 -20.54 -8.29
N PRO A 200 -3.85 -21.35 -8.20
CA PRO A 200 -3.98 -22.73 -7.80
C PRO A 200 -4.59 -22.83 -6.39
N PHE A 201 -5.51 -23.76 -6.21
CA PHE A 201 -6.13 -23.98 -4.93
C PHE A 201 -5.12 -24.59 -3.95
N LYS A 202 -4.82 -23.86 -2.88
CA LYS A 202 -4.14 -24.41 -1.70
C LYS A 202 -5.15 -24.54 -0.57
N ALA A 203 -5.27 -25.74 -0.03
CA ALA A 203 -6.17 -26.00 1.09
C ALA A 203 -5.75 -25.15 2.31
N PRO A 204 -6.70 -24.52 3.00
CA PRO A 204 -6.42 -23.81 4.25
C PRO A 204 -5.82 -24.76 5.29
N SER A 205 -4.86 -24.31 6.07
CA SER A 205 -4.28 -25.07 7.16
C SER A 205 -5.11 -24.85 8.44
N GLU A 206 -5.56 -25.93 9.07
CA GLU A 206 -6.35 -25.85 10.31
C GLU A 206 -5.49 -25.64 11.56
N ASN A 207 -4.22 -26.03 11.51
CA ASN A 207 -3.30 -26.05 12.67
C ASN A 207 -2.43 -24.80 12.78
N VAL A 208 -2.91 -23.64 12.36
CA VAL A 208 -2.14 -22.39 12.45
C VAL A 208 -2.41 -21.71 13.78
N SER A 209 -1.38 -21.55 14.60
CA SER A 209 -1.50 -20.80 15.86
C SER A 209 -1.72 -19.30 15.61
N LEU A 210 -2.66 -18.69 16.34
CA LEU A 210 -2.92 -17.25 16.26
C LEU A 210 -1.75 -16.43 16.82
N ILE A 211 -1.10 -16.93 17.86
CA ILE A 211 0.00 -16.27 18.55
C ILE A 211 1.29 -17.05 18.28
N SER A 212 2.24 -16.40 17.63
CA SER A 212 3.61 -16.89 17.45
C SER A 212 4.55 -15.74 17.75
N SER A 213 5.59 -15.96 18.55
CA SER A 213 6.58 -14.95 18.93
C SER A 213 7.29 -14.32 17.73
N ASP A 214 7.41 -15.08 16.65
CA ASP A 214 8.18 -14.68 15.47
C ASP A 214 7.39 -13.77 14.49
N ARG A 215 6.11 -13.45 14.78
CA ARG A 215 5.27 -12.67 13.85
C ARG A 215 5.60 -11.21 13.80
N PHE A 216 5.88 -10.62 14.94
CA PHE A 216 6.11 -9.19 15.07
C PHE A 216 7.58 -8.86 15.21
N PHE A 217 8.36 -9.79 15.71
CA PHE A 217 9.75 -9.52 16.04
C PHE A 217 10.62 -10.76 15.86
N LEU A 218 11.44 -10.74 14.81
CA LEU A 218 12.48 -11.74 14.62
C LEU A 218 13.79 -11.15 15.21
N PRO A 219 14.35 -11.69 16.29
CA PRO A 219 15.55 -11.14 16.91
C PRO A 219 16.72 -10.98 15.95
N GLN A 220 16.82 -11.88 14.98
CA GLN A 220 17.83 -11.83 13.90
C GLN A 220 17.63 -10.67 12.93
N GLY A 221 16.40 -10.17 12.80
CA GLY A 221 16.05 -9.02 11.93
C GLY A 221 16.20 -7.67 12.62
N PHE A 222 16.53 -7.62 13.92
CA PHE A 222 16.60 -6.36 14.66
C PHE A 222 17.57 -5.33 14.08
N PRO A 223 18.81 -5.70 13.69
CA PRO A 223 19.74 -4.75 13.09
C PRO A 223 19.20 -4.17 11.78
N LEU A 224 18.52 -5.00 10.97
CA LEU A 224 17.88 -4.55 9.73
C LEU A 224 16.72 -3.59 10.01
N PHE A 225 15.90 -3.88 11.02
CA PHE A 225 14.81 -3.00 11.44
C PHE A 225 15.33 -1.62 11.88
N VAL A 226 16.36 -1.58 12.74
CA VAL A 226 16.99 -0.33 13.18
C VAL A 226 17.53 0.46 11.99
N ASN A 227 18.19 -0.20 11.04
CA ASN A 227 18.71 0.44 9.84
C ASN A 227 17.60 1.08 9.00
N ILE A 228 16.49 0.36 8.78
CA ILE A 228 15.34 0.88 8.02
C ILE A 228 14.72 2.08 8.74
N VAL A 229 14.56 2.01 10.07
CA VAL A 229 14.03 3.13 10.87
C VAL A 229 14.94 4.35 10.73
N CYS A 230 16.27 4.20 10.88
CA CYS A 230 17.21 5.29 10.72
C CYS A 230 17.15 5.93 9.32
N ILE A 231 17.06 5.12 8.27
CA ILE A 231 16.94 5.62 6.89
C ILE A 231 15.62 6.37 6.67
N MET A 232 14.52 5.90 7.27
CA MET A 232 13.18 6.49 7.07
C MET A 232 12.92 7.73 7.91
N VAL A 233 13.66 7.92 9.02
CA VAL A 233 13.55 9.14 9.86
C VAL A 233 13.92 10.40 9.07
N ILE A 234 14.95 10.35 8.25
CA ILE A 234 15.42 11.50 7.47
C ILE A 234 14.36 12.01 6.49
N PRO A 235 13.85 11.20 5.54
CA PRO A 235 12.76 11.64 4.64
C PRO A 235 11.48 12.01 5.38
N GLY A 236 11.14 11.32 6.47
CA GLY A 236 9.99 11.65 7.29
C GLY A 236 10.08 13.04 7.91
N PHE A 237 11.25 13.41 8.43
CA PHE A 237 11.52 14.74 8.95
C PHE A 237 11.43 15.82 7.87
N TYR A 238 12.00 15.57 6.70
CA TYR A 238 11.93 16.51 5.57
C TYR A 238 10.49 16.69 5.04
N LEU A 239 9.68 15.64 4.97
CA LEU A 239 8.28 15.72 4.53
C LEU A 239 7.37 16.45 5.52
N SER A 240 7.75 16.54 6.79
CA SER A 240 6.98 17.24 7.82
C SER A 240 7.18 18.76 7.83
N LEU A 241 8.18 19.29 7.09
CA LEU A 241 8.47 20.73 7.03
C LEU A 241 7.64 21.39 5.91
N PRO A 242 6.75 22.37 6.22
CA PRO A 242 5.85 22.98 5.24
C PRO A 242 6.56 23.67 4.07
N HIS A 243 7.72 24.27 4.29
CA HIS A 243 8.53 24.91 3.26
C HIS A 243 9.20 23.92 2.30
N THR A 244 9.52 22.74 2.76
CA THR A 244 10.18 21.71 1.96
C THR A 244 9.20 21.01 1.01
N LEU A 245 7.92 20.93 1.35
CA LEU A 245 6.89 20.33 0.48
C LEU A 245 6.86 20.98 -0.93
N THR A 246 6.99 22.31 -0.99
CA THR A 246 7.01 23.05 -2.26
C THR A 246 8.33 22.81 -3.03
N ILE A 247 9.43 22.66 -2.32
CA ILE A 247 10.75 22.37 -2.92
C ILE A 247 10.81 20.93 -3.42
N TYR A 248 10.30 19.97 -2.65
CA TYR A 248 10.25 18.56 -3.08
C TYR A 248 9.29 18.33 -4.25
N ALA A 249 8.14 18.98 -4.28
CA ALA A 249 7.25 18.93 -5.44
C ALA A 249 7.96 19.44 -6.71
N LYS A 250 8.74 20.52 -6.60
CA LYS A 250 9.56 21.05 -7.71
C LYS A 250 10.74 20.14 -8.04
N PHE A 251 11.39 19.54 -7.03
CA PHE A 251 12.52 18.63 -7.22
C PHE A 251 12.10 17.31 -7.87
N PHE A 252 10.99 16.71 -7.40
CA PHE A 252 10.43 15.49 -8.01
C PHE A 252 9.90 15.74 -9.42
N CYS A 253 9.29 16.89 -9.68
CA CYS A 253 8.89 17.29 -11.02
C CYS A 253 10.11 17.52 -11.94
N GLY A 254 11.18 18.13 -11.42
CA GLY A 254 12.45 18.33 -12.13
C GLY A 254 13.19 17.01 -12.40
N LEU A 255 13.21 16.08 -11.43
CA LEU A 255 13.84 14.78 -11.59
C LEU A 255 13.09 13.89 -12.61
N PHE A 256 11.76 13.98 -12.64
CA PHE A 256 10.95 13.26 -13.62
C PHE A 256 11.16 13.82 -15.04
N LEU A 257 11.26 15.16 -15.18
CA LEU A 257 11.57 15.80 -16.46
C LEU A 257 13.00 15.52 -16.94
N ALA A 258 13.92 15.20 -16.04
CA ALA A 258 15.30 14.83 -16.38
C ALA A 258 15.48 13.33 -16.69
N LEU A 259 14.50 12.49 -16.36
CA LEU A 259 14.49 11.04 -16.61
C LEU A 259 13.63 10.63 -17.81
N VAL A 260 12.91 11.57 -18.42
CA VAL A 260 12.16 11.45 -19.69
C VAL A 260 12.97 12.12 -20.80
#